data_537a2fefa4cd1769f0c839c11f325ee4
#
_entry.id   537a2fefa4cd1769f0c839c11f325ee4
#
_cell.length_a   1.000
_cell.length_b   1.000
_cell.length_c   1.000
_cell.angle_alpha   90.00
_cell.angle_beta   90.00
_cell.angle_gamma   90.00
#
_symmetry.space_group_name_H-M   'P 1'
#
loop_
_entity.id
_entity.type
_entity.pdbx_description
1 polymer ?
#
loop_
_entity_poly.entity_id
_entity_poly.type
_entity_poly.pdbx_seq_one_letter_code
_entity_poly.pdbx_strand_id
1 'polypeptide(L)'
;MQIEKVETFPLFYHLEEPYGDANGLKAYRSLFLIRLVTHAGIVGWGECKGWLPQLETQFQQWVIPFLRGKHVMEEARWLPLLQQESAALAAGVSMALTEIKATCAGLSLVDWWGGCRHEQIPVYASFQSYSGRIDWMERSIERVESAFDAGFRQFKVKVGGRTFCEDKKHIRALQERLCEAGEVALDANQSYDVGTALKWNEVFSDQCHWMWFEEPLPIQQVDGYRLLRQHALLPIAGGERLPTTASFLPLLQEGALDIIQPDLLHLGGVESFRQSLYLGRHFGTRITPHTYDGPLSRLYALCAQSTLPAWSKMQGDGIEPIEWDWMENSLNQLISLMPEGGQVPIPQGTGIGVEWDEERLTYLRWDGRSFTP
;
A
#
# COMPACT_ATOMS: atom_id res chain seq x y z
N MET A 1 -16.34 -1.71 26.96
CA MET A 1 -16.44 -2.70 25.88
C MET A 1 -15.12 -3.46 25.83
N GLN A 2 -15.16 -4.78 26.00
CA GLN A 2 -13.97 -5.65 26.07
C GLN A 2 -13.93 -6.61 24.88
N ILE A 3 -12.73 -6.97 24.45
CA ILE A 3 -12.49 -8.00 23.43
C ILE A 3 -12.79 -9.37 24.06
N GLU A 4 -13.73 -10.09 23.48
CA GLU A 4 -14.13 -11.43 23.91
C GLU A 4 -13.42 -12.52 23.10
N LYS A 5 -13.43 -12.38 21.76
CA LYS A 5 -12.89 -13.35 20.83
C LYS A 5 -11.97 -12.72 19.82
N VAL A 6 -10.92 -13.43 19.47
CA VAL A 6 -9.98 -13.10 18.39
C VAL A 6 -9.93 -14.31 17.47
N GLU A 7 -10.15 -14.10 16.20
CA GLU A 7 -10.11 -15.14 15.16
C GLU A 7 -9.06 -14.75 14.11
N THR A 8 -8.38 -15.74 13.58
CA THR A 8 -7.33 -15.59 12.56
C THR A 8 -7.77 -16.21 11.24
N PHE A 9 -7.46 -15.55 10.14
CA PHE A 9 -7.75 -16.00 8.78
C PHE A 9 -6.45 -15.90 7.95
N PRO A 10 -5.54 -16.87 8.09
CA PRO A 10 -4.41 -16.98 7.17
C PRO A 10 -4.90 -17.40 5.79
N LEU A 11 -4.63 -16.61 4.77
CA LEU A 11 -5.07 -16.82 3.40
C LEU A 11 -3.86 -16.99 2.48
N PHE A 12 -3.97 -17.90 1.52
CA PHE A 12 -2.88 -18.25 0.64
C PHE A 12 -3.37 -18.81 -0.68
N TYR A 13 -2.67 -18.51 -1.78
CA TYR A 13 -2.79 -19.23 -3.03
C TYR A 13 -1.52 -19.13 -3.87
N HIS A 14 -1.29 -20.13 -4.71
CA HIS A 14 -0.21 -20.12 -5.70
C HIS A 14 -0.59 -19.28 -6.90
N LEU A 15 0.38 -18.51 -7.42
CA LEU A 15 0.24 -17.81 -8.69
C LEU A 15 0.35 -18.80 -9.84
N GLU A 16 -0.43 -18.60 -10.90
CA GLU A 16 -0.28 -19.37 -12.14
C GLU A 16 1.09 -19.10 -12.77
N GLU A 17 1.54 -17.85 -12.75
CA GLU A 17 2.85 -17.45 -13.23
C GLU A 17 3.56 -16.59 -12.16
N PRO A 18 4.75 -17.01 -11.69
CA PRO A 18 5.55 -16.18 -10.78
C PRO A 18 5.95 -14.86 -11.43
N TYR A 19 5.77 -13.77 -10.67
CA TYR A 19 6.15 -12.43 -11.08
C TYR A 19 6.85 -11.69 -9.92
N GLY A 20 7.52 -10.56 -10.23
CA GLY A 20 8.21 -9.82 -9.18
C GLY A 20 8.85 -8.52 -9.61
N ASP A 21 9.68 -8.03 -8.70
CA ASP A 21 10.40 -6.77 -8.75
C ASP A 21 11.92 -6.98 -8.59
N ALA A 22 12.66 -5.94 -8.26
CA ALA A 22 14.11 -6.02 -8.04
C ALA A 22 14.51 -6.93 -6.86
N ASN A 23 13.59 -7.26 -5.95
CA ASN A 23 13.85 -8.16 -4.83
C ASN A 23 13.66 -9.64 -5.17
N GLY A 24 13.15 -9.96 -6.37
CA GLY A 24 12.96 -11.34 -6.84
C GLY A 24 11.52 -11.65 -7.23
N LEU A 25 11.31 -12.92 -7.63
CA LEU A 25 10.02 -13.41 -8.07
C LEU A 25 9.23 -14.00 -6.90
N LYS A 26 7.93 -13.72 -6.90
CA LYS A 26 6.95 -14.30 -5.96
C LYS A 26 6.19 -15.41 -6.69
N ALA A 27 6.05 -16.56 -6.05
CA ALA A 27 5.32 -17.72 -6.59
C ALA A 27 3.93 -17.88 -5.96
N TYR A 28 3.59 -17.04 -4.99
CA TYR A 28 2.33 -17.08 -4.25
C TYR A 28 1.93 -15.71 -3.74
N ARG A 29 0.67 -15.59 -3.36
CA ARG A 29 0.14 -14.45 -2.58
C ARG A 29 -0.38 -14.96 -1.25
N SER A 30 -0.19 -14.16 -0.23
CA SER A 30 -0.67 -14.47 1.12
C SER A 30 -1.18 -13.22 1.82
N LEU A 31 -2.13 -13.42 2.72
CA LEU A 31 -2.72 -12.37 3.54
C LEU A 31 -3.07 -12.96 4.91
N PHE A 32 -2.85 -12.21 5.97
CA PHE A 32 -3.26 -12.61 7.30
C PHE A 32 -4.29 -11.62 7.84
N LEU A 33 -5.55 -12.06 7.90
CA LEU A 33 -6.62 -11.27 8.47
C LEU A 33 -6.91 -11.71 9.90
N ILE A 34 -7.38 -10.77 10.70
CA ILE A 34 -7.90 -11.01 12.05
C ILE A 34 -9.30 -10.45 12.18
N ARG A 35 -10.10 -11.07 13.03
CA ARG A 35 -11.42 -10.59 13.41
C ARG A 35 -11.49 -10.51 14.93
N LEU A 36 -11.69 -9.30 15.44
CA LEU A 36 -11.96 -9.07 16.86
C LEU A 36 -13.46 -9.00 17.09
N VAL A 37 -13.95 -9.70 18.11
CA VAL A 37 -15.34 -9.67 18.53
C VAL A 37 -15.39 -9.18 19.97
N THR A 38 -16.25 -8.22 20.26
CA THR A 38 -16.47 -7.69 21.62
C THR A 38 -17.59 -8.46 22.33
N HIS A 39 -17.68 -8.36 23.65
CA HIS A 39 -18.79 -8.91 24.45
C HIS A 39 -20.18 -8.39 24.01
N ALA A 40 -20.23 -7.26 23.32
CA ALA A 40 -21.47 -6.72 22.75
C ALA A 40 -21.77 -7.27 21.34
N GLY A 41 -20.97 -8.22 20.84
CA GLY A 41 -21.10 -8.79 19.50
C GLY A 41 -20.61 -7.88 18.37
N ILE A 42 -20.01 -6.73 18.67
CA ILE A 42 -19.45 -5.82 17.64
C ILE A 42 -18.16 -6.41 17.11
N VAL A 43 -18.03 -6.40 15.79
CA VAL A 43 -16.91 -6.98 15.05
C VAL A 43 -16.04 -5.89 14.47
N GLY A 44 -14.75 -6.15 14.40
CA GLY A 44 -13.79 -5.36 13.62
C GLY A 44 -12.75 -6.27 12.97
N TRP A 45 -12.35 -5.90 11.76
CA TRP A 45 -11.39 -6.62 10.96
C TRP A 45 -10.05 -5.90 10.90
N GLY A 46 -8.98 -6.67 10.83
CA GLY A 46 -7.63 -6.16 10.68
C GLY A 46 -6.80 -7.01 9.73
N GLU A 47 -5.77 -6.42 9.17
CA GLU A 47 -4.84 -7.04 8.24
C GLU A 47 -3.43 -6.94 8.79
N CYS A 48 -2.69 -8.04 8.78
CA CYS A 48 -1.30 -8.12 9.23
C CYS A 48 -0.40 -8.56 8.07
N LYS A 49 0.79 -7.96 7.98
CA LYS A 49 1.81 -8.32 7.00
C LYS A 49 2.85 -9.23 7.63
N GLY A 50 3.20 -10.30 6.95
CA GLY A 50 4.28 -11.19 7.39
C GLY A 50 4.13 -12.62 6.88
N TRP A 51 5.07 -13.46 7.31
CA TRP A 51 5.05 -14.87 6.97
C TRP A 51 3.97 -15.62 7.78
N LEU A 52 3.02 -16.27 7.08
CA LEU A 52 1.82 -16.85 7.70
C LEU A 52 2.13 -17.80 8.87
N PRO A 53 3.08 -18.77 8.79
CA PRO A 53 3.38 -19.66 9.90
C PRO A 53 3.85 -18.92 11.16
N GLN A 54 4.62 -17.84 10.98
CA GLN A 54 5.08 -17.02 12.10
C GLN A 54 3.93 -16.22 12.71
N LEU A 55 3.11 -15.56 11.86
CA LEU A 55 1.95 -14.80 12.31
C LEU A 55 0.97 -15.69 13.06
N GLU A 56 0.61 -16.86 12.50
CA GLU A 56 -0.29 -17.81 13.16
C GLU A 56 0.26 -18.24 14.54
N THR A 57 1.54 -18.58 14.61
CA THR A 57 2.20 -18.94 15.86
C THR A 57 2.15 -17.80 16.88
N GLN A 58 2.49 -16.57 16.46
CA GLN A 58 2.45 -15.40 17.33
C GLN A 58 1.04 -15.10 17.84
N PHE A 59 0.04 -15.18 16.98
CA PHE A 59 -1.36 -14.98 17.38
C PHE A 59 -1.80 -16.02 18.40
N GLN A 60 -1.59 -17.30 18.13
CA GLN A 60 -2.03 -18.38 19.01
C GLN A 60 -1.32 -18.36 20.38
N GLN A 61 0.00 -18.12 20.39
CA GLN A 61 0.78 -18.24 21.61
C GLN A 61 0.70 -17.04 22.55
N TRP A 62 0.57 -15.80 21.99
CA TRP A 62 0.61 -14.64 22.86
C TRP A 62 -0.35 -13.49 22.48
N VAL A 63 -0.64 -13.20 21.19
CA VAL A 63 -1.49 -12.05 20.82
C VAL A 63 -2.94 -12.28 21.28
N ILE A 64 -3.50 -13.46 21.03
CA ILE A 64 -4.87 -13.81 21.45
C ILE A 64 -4.99 -13.79 22.99
N PRO A 65 -4.09 -14.44 23.77
CA PRO A 65 -4.11 -14.30 25.23
C PRO A 65 -3.95 -12.85 25.71
N PHE A 66 -3.09 -12.07 25.07
CA PHE A 66 -2.84 -10.67 25.42
C PHE A 66 -4.07 -9.78 25.19
N LEU A 67 -4.79 -9.97 24.06
CA LEU A 67 -5.93 -9.13 23.69
C LEU A 67 -7.21 -9.46 24.45
N ARG A 68 -7.39 -10.70 24.87
CA ARG A 68 -8.62 -11.14 25.55
C ARG A 68 -8.88 -10.34 26.82
N GLY A 69 -10.08 -9.78 26.94
CA GLY A 69 -10.48 -8.94 28.07
C GLY A 69 -9.94 -7.49 28.02
N LYS A 70 -9.09 -7.13 27.05
CA LYS A 70 -8.65 -5.73 26.88
C LYS A 70 -9.84 -4.84 26.53
N HIS A 71 -9.86 -3.64 27.11
CA HIS A 71 -10.90 -2.67 26.83
C HIS A 71 -10.57 -1.89 25.56
N VAL A 72 -11.48 -1.90 24.56
CA VAL A 72 -11.30 -1.28 23.25
C VAL A 72 -10.96 0.22 23.34
N MET A 73 -11.62 0.94 24.23
CA MET A 73 -11.43 2.40 24.41
C MET A 73 -10.17 2.77 25.21
N GLU A 74 -9.41 1.78 25.69
CA GLU A 74 -8.17 1.97 26.45
C GLU A 74 -6.92 1.54 25.64
N GLU A 75 -7.04 1.44 24.35
CA GLU A 75 -5.95 0.96 23.47
C GLU A 75 -4.64 1.74 23.67
N ALA A 76 -4.70 3.04 23.92
CA ALA A 76 -3.50 3.87 24.19
C ALA A 76 -2.64 3.34 25.34
N ARG A 77 -3.21 2.53 26.26
CA ARG A 77 -2.47 1.94 27.38
C ARG A 77 -1.74 0.64 27.02
N TRP A 78 -2.20 -0.09 25.99
CA TRP A 78 -1.71 -1.44 25.73
C TRP A 78 -1.29 -1.69 24.28
N LEU A 79 -1.85 -0.97 23.28
CA LEU A 79 -1.45 -1.12 21.88
C LEU A 79 0.03 -0.77 21.63
N PRO A 80 0.63 0.24 22.30
CA PRO A 80 2.06 0.52 22.17
C PRO A 80 2.97 -0.67 22.56
N LEU A 81 2.54 -1.53 23.47
CA LEU A 81 3.29 -2.74 23.82
C LEU A 81 3.33 -3.72 22.65
N LEU A 82 2.22 -3.84 21.92
CA LEU A 82 2.15 -4.66 20.71
C LEU A 82 2.99 -4.06 19.57
N GLN A 83 3.00 -2.73 19.44
CA GLN A 83 3.82 -2.02 18.44
C GLN A 83 5.32 -2.24 18.67
N GLN A 84 5.79 -2.28 19.93
CA GLN A 84 7.19 -2.55 20.28
C GLN A 84 7.62 -3.96 19.86
N GLU A 85 6.72 -4.93 19.95
CA GLU A 85 7.00 -6.32 19.55
C GLU A 85 6.91 -6.51 18.02
N SER A 86 5.89 -5.92 17.39
CA SER A 86 5.69 -6.02 15.94
C SER A 86 4.74 -4.95 15.42
N ALA A 87 5.25 -4.09 14.55
CA ALA A 87 4.43 -3.10 13.85
C ALA A 87 3.29 -3.76 13.04
N ALA A 88 3.58 -4.87 12.35
CA ALA A 88 2.58 -5.56 11.53
C ALA A 88 1.42 -6.14 12.34
N LEU A 89 1.68 -6.71 13.53
CA LEU A 89 0.63 -7.21 14.42
C LEU A 89 -0.21 -6.05 14.98
N ALA A 90 0.45 -4.98 15.38
CA ALA A 90 -0.22 -3.79 15.89
C ALA A 90 -1.09 -3.10 14.84
N ALA A 91 -0.64 -3.08 13.58
CA ALA A 91 -1.41 -2.53 12.47
C ALA A 91 -2.75 -3.23 12.31
N GLY A 92 -2.76 -4.57 12.27
CA GLY A 92 -4.00 -5.34 12.18
C GLY A 92 -4.93 -5.11 13.36
N VAL A 93 -4.39 -5.15 14.58
CA VAL A 93 -5.20 -4.89 15.78
C VAL A 93 -5.74 -3.45 15.78
N SER A 94 -4.95 -2.47 15.37
CA SER A 94 -5.36 -1.06 15.28
C SER A 94 -6.50 -0.84 14.29
N MET A 95 -6.47 -1.50 13.11
CA MET A 95 -7.57 -1.46 12.15
C MET A 95 -8.85 -2.01 12.77
N ALA A 96 -8.82 -3.22 13.32
CA ALA A 96 -9.97 -3.85 13.94
C ALA A 96 -10.58 -3.00 15.08
N LEU A 97 -9.75 -2.39 15.92
CA LEU A 97 -10.21 -1.49 16.98
C LEU A 97 -10.85 -0.21 16.43
N THR A 98 -10.30 0.34 15.35
CA THR A 98 -10.85 1.53 14.71
C THR A 98 -12.23 1.25 14.14
N GLU A 99 -12.42 0.14 13.45
CA GLU A 99 -13.72 -0.31 12.94
C GLU A 99 -14.73 -0.51 14.06
N ILE A 100 -14.36 -1.22 15.15
CA ILE A 100 -15.22 -1.42 16.31
C ILE A 100 -15.69 -0.08 16.91
N LYS A 101 -14.79 0.90 17.03
CA LYS A 101 -15.14 2.22 17.57
C LYS A 101 -16.09 2.99 16.65
N ALA A 102 -15.81 3.02 15.35
CA ALA A 102 -16.66 3.66 14.36
C ALA A 102 -18.06 2.99 14.36
N THR A 103 -18.12 1.66 14.36
CA THR A 103 -19.37 0.88 14.41
C THR A 103 -20.16 1.16 15.68
N CYS A 104 -19.50 1.23 16.84
CA CYS A 104 -20.15 1.59 18.10
C CYS A 104 -20.77 2.99 18.09
N ALA A 105 -20.14 3.92 17.39
CA ALA A 105 -20.63 5.28 17.23
C ALA A 105 -21.74 5.39 16.15
N GLY A 106 -22.00 4.32 15.39
CA GLY A 106 -22.92 4.35 14.23
C GLY A 106 -22.36 5.13 13.04
N LEU A 107 -21.03 5.25 12.93
CA LEU A 107 -20.35 6.08 11.94
C LEU A 107 -19.58 5.19 10.94
N SER A 108 -19.36 5.72 9.73
CA SER A 108 -18.36 5.21 8.81
C SER A 108 -16.94 5.52 9.34
N LEU A 109 -15.90 4.88 8.78
CA LEU A 109 -14.52 5.23 9.11
C LEU A 109 -14.23 6.71 8.82
N VAL A 110 -14.74 7.20 7.71
CA VAL A 110 -14.48 8.59 7.28
C VAL A 110 -15.17 9.59 8.21
N ASP A 111 -16.42 9.32 8.61
CA ASP A 111 -17.15 10.16 9.57
C ASP A 111 -16.52 10.11 10.95
N TRP A 112 -16.02 8.95 11.36
CA TRP A 112 -15.23 8.80 12.60
C TRP A 112 -13.97 9.70 12.61
N TRP A 113 -13.41 10.00 11.44
CA TRP A 113 -12.24 10.88 11.29
C TRP A 113 -12.58 12.34 10.95
N GLY A 114 -13.85 12.73 11.01
CA GLY A 114 -14.28 14.11 10.84
C GLY A 114 -14.88 14.45 9.49
N GLY A 115 -15.18 13.44 8.67
CA GLY A 115 -15.91 13.59 7.42
C GLY A 115 -15.05 13.55 6.16
N CYS A 116 -15.71 13.25 5.06
CA CYS A 116 -15.13 13.12 3.74
C CYS A 116 -14.94 14.48 3.06
N ARG A 117 -13.77 14.73 2.49
CA ARG A 117 -13.51 15.88 1.60
C ARG A 117 -13.56 15.49 0.13
N HIS A 118 -13.27 14.21 -0.18
CA HIS A 118 -13.21 13.66 -1.51
C HIS A 118 -14.01 12.35 -1.55
N GLU A 119 -15.16 12.36 -2.21
CA GLU A 119 -16.05 11.19 -2.30
C GLU A 119 -15.48 10.06 -3.15
N GLN A 120 -14.50 10.37 -4.00
CA GLN A 120 -13.77 9.43 -4.83
C GLN A 120 -12.27 9.75 -4.74
N ILE A 121 -11.45 8.71 -4.75
CA ILE A 121 -9.99 8.84 -4.73
C ILE A 121 -9.44 8.29 -6.04
N PRO A 122 -8.58 9.04 -6.76
CA PRO A 122 -7.88 8.53 -7.92
C PRO A 122 -6.93 7.41 -7.51
N VAL A 123 -6.76 6.44 -8.40
CA VAL A 123 -5.84 5.32 -8.19
C VAL A 123 -4.97 5.09 -9.42
N TYR A 124 -3.72 4.71 -9.19
CA TYR A 124 -2.83 4.25 -10.26
C TYR A 124 -2.69 2.73 -10.22
N ALA A 125 -2.68 2.12 -11.41
CA ALA A 125 -2.46 0.68 -11.53
C ALA A 125 -0.97 0.35 -11.28
N SER A 126 -0.70 -0.51 -10.31
CA SER A 126 0.64 -0.93 -9.93
C SER A 126 0.93 -2.35 -10.40
N PHE A 127 2.11 -2.55 -10.99
CA PHE A 127 2.53 -3.80 -11.61
C PHE A 127 3.83 -4.31 -11.05
N GLN A 128 4.00 -5.62 -11.13
CA GLN A 128 5.28 -6.31 -11.06
C GLN A 128 5.77 -6.57 -12.48
N SER A 129 6.93 -6.02 -12.87
CA SER A 129 7.36 -6.06 -14.26
C SER A 129 7.95 -7.40 -14.68
N TYR A 130 8.62 -8.11 -13.75
CA TYR A 130 9.47 -9.24 -14.11
C TYR A 130 8.77 -10.59 -13.93
N SER A 131 9.12 -11.54 -14.82
CA SER A 131 8.82 -12.96 -14.67
C SER A 131 10.02 -13.80 -15.13
N GLY A 132 9.94 -15.12 -14.95
CA GLY A 132 10.96 -16.07 -15.43
C GLY A 132 10.91 -16.31 -16.93
N ARG A 133 9.97 -15.71 -17.65
CA ARG A 133 9.74 -15.96 -19.08
C ARG A 133 10.67 -15.13 -19.96
N ILE A 134 10.89 -15.62 -21.17
CA ILE A 134 11.69 -14.91 -22.19
C ILE A 134 10.94 -13.69 -22.75
N ASP A 135 9.61 -13.75 -22.77
CA ASP A 135 8.68 -12.70 -23.26
C ASP A 135 8.19 -11.76 -22.14
N TRP A 136 8.91 -11.66 -21.01
CA TRP A 136 8.49 -10.90 -19.84
C TRP A 136 8.20 -9.42 -20.14
N MET A 137 8.97 -8.81 -21.04
CA MET A 137 8.77 -7.39 -21.42
C MET A 137 7.40 -7.19 -22.08
N GLU A 138 7.08 -8.00 -23.08
CA GLU A 138 5.80 -7.91 -23.80
C GLU A 138 4.63 -8.15 -22.86
N ARG A 139 4.71 -9.17 -22.01
CA ARG A 139 3.68 -9.44 -21.00
C ARG A 139 3.52 -8.33 -19.98
N SER A 140 4.61 -7.65 -19.60
CA SER A 140 4.53 -6.48 -18.72
C SER A 140 3.78 -5.33 -19.39
N ILE A 141 4.04 -5.10 -20.67
CA ILE A 141 3.35 -4.08 -21.48
C ILE A 141 1.87 -4.42 -21.66
N GLU A 142 1.54 -5.67 -22.02
CA GLU A 142 0.15 -6.15 -22.17
C GLU A 142 -0.66 -5.95 -20.88
N ARG A 143 -0.06 -6.14 -19.70
CA ARG A 143 -0.72 -5.88 -18.41
C ARG A 143 -1.06 -4.40 -18.24
N VAL A 144 -0.16 -3.50 -18.64
CA VAL A 144 -0.40 -2.05 -18.58
C VAL A 144 -1.48 -1.65 -19.57
N GLU A 145 -1.46 -2.20 -20.79
CA GLU A 145 -2.52 -1.99 -21.80
C GLU A 145 -3.89 -2.47 -21.28
N SER A 146 -3.93 -3.62 -20.60
CA SER A 146 -5.17 -4.13 -19.96
C SER A 146 -5.73 -3.15 -18.92
N ALA A 147 -4.87 -2.53 -18.10
CA ALA A 147 -5.31 -1.52 -17.15
C ALA A 147 -5.75 -0.23 -17.85
N PHE A 148 -5.07 0.15 -18.93
CA PHE A 148 -5.49 1.30 -19.74
C PHE A 148 -6.89 1.08 -20.34
N ASP A 149 -7.16 -0.11 -20.86
CA ASP A 149 -8.49 -0.49 -21.39
C ASP A 149 -9.56 -0.52 -20.28
N ALA A 150 -9.16 -0.87 -19.04
CA ALA A 150 -10.03 -0.80 -17.87
C ALA A 150 -10.26 0.64 -17.34
N GLY A 151 -9.69 1.65 -17.99
CA GLY A 151 -9.92 3.07 -17.70
C GLY A 151 -8.85 3.74 -16.83
N PHE A 152 -7.79 3.03 -16.42
CA PHE A 152 -6.66 3.68 -15.76
C PHE A 152 -5.90 4.59 -16.71
N ARG A 153 -5.33 5.67 -16.17
CA ARG A 153 -4.47 6.61 -16.90
C ARG A 153 -3.13 6.84 -16.19
N GLN A 154 -2.96 6.27 -15.01
CA GLN A 154 -1.76 6.36 -14.19
C GLN A 154 -1.27 4.95 -13.86
N PHE A 155 0.03 4.71 -14.06
CA PHE A 155 0.63 3.39 -14.00
C PHE A 155 1.95 3.43 -13.22
N LYS A 156 2.23 2.41 -12.43
CA LYS A 156 3.54 2.21 -11.79
C LYS A 156 4.13 0.87 -12.22
N VAL A 157 5.34 0.91 -12.77
CA VAL A 157 6.07 -0.28 -13.25
C VAL A 157 7.42 -0.40 -12.55
N LYS A 158 7.91 -1.63 -12.43
CA LYS A 158 9.17 -1.91 -11.74
C LYS A 158 10.37 -1.81 -12.68
N VAL A 159 11.46 -1.28 -12.14
CA VAL A 159 12.80 -1.24 -12.75
C VAL A 159 13.84 -1.73 -11.73
N GLY A 160 15.07 -2.01 -12.15
CA GLY A 160 16.15 -2.44 -11.25
C GLY A 160 16.26 -3.93 -11.02
N GLY A 161 15.35 -4.74 -11.57
CA GLY A 161 15.41 -6.20 -11.48
C GLY A 161 16.15 -6.86 -12.65
N ARG A 162 16.53 -6.07 -13.65
CA ARG A 162 17.33 -6.49 -14.82
C ARG A 162 18.49 -5.53 -15.04
N THR A 163 19.25 -5.72 -16.10
CA THR A 163 20.28 -4.75 -16.46
C THR A 163 19.65 -3.41 -16.87
N PHE A 164 20.33 -2.29 -16.62
CA PHE A 164 19.85 -0.97 -17.02
C PHE A 164 19.43 -0.90 -18.50
N CYS A 165 20.16 -1.60 -19.39
CA CYS A 165 19.84 -1.63 -20.82
C CYS A 165 18.52 -2.37 -21.11
N GLU A 166 18.23 -3.46 -20.39
CA GLU A 166 16.97 -4.20 -20.54
C GLU A 166 15.80 -3.40 -20.00
N ASP A 167 15.93 -2.83 -18.79
CA ASP A 167 14.91 -1.98 -18.20
C ASP A 167 14.63 -0.75 -19.08
N LYS A 168 15.68 -0.11 -19.60
CA LYS A 168 15.54 1.03 -20.54
C LYS A 168 14.78 0.63 -21.82
N LYS A 169 15.04 -0.57 -22.37
CA LYS A 169 14.28 -1.07 -23.53
C LYS A 169 12.82 -1.31 -23.18
N HIS A 170 12.56 -1.95 -22.04
CA HIS A 170 11.21 -2.19 -21.55
C HIS A 170 10.42 -0.89 -21.42
N ILE A 171 10.98 0.11 -20.72
CA ILE A 171 10.31 1.38 -20.48
C ILE A 171 10.08 2.16 -21.79
N ARG A 172 11.02 2.15 -22.73
CA ARG A 172 10.82 2.79 -24.03
C ARG A 172 9.70 2.10 -24.86
N ALA A 173 9.69 0.78 -24.89
CA ALA A 173 8.62 0.05 -25.56
C ALA A 173 7.24 0.33 -24.92
N LEU A 174 7.19 0.44 -23.60
CA LEU A 174 5.96 0.84 -22.88
C LEU A 174 5.52 2.26 -23.27
N GLN A 175 6.45 3.22 -23.33
CA GLN A 175 6.15 4.60 -23.75
C GLN A 175 5.57 4.66 -25.15
N GLU A 176 6.16 3.92 -26.12
CA GLU A 176 5.67 3.84 -27.49
C GLU A 176 4.23 3.31 -27.57
N ARG A 177 3.86 2.36 -26.68
CA ARG A 177 2.49 1.79 -26.63
C ARG A 177 1.47 2.71 -25.99
N LEU A 178 1.82 3.41 -24.91
CA LEU A 178 0.92 4.32 -24.21
C LEU A 178 0.67 5.65 -24.95
N CYS A 179 1.56 6.07 -25.87
CA CYS A 179 1.38 7.22 -26.77
C CYS A 179 0.77 8.46 -26.10
N GLU A 180 1.43 9.04 -25.12
CA GLU A 180 0.99 10.26 -24.40
C GLU A 180 -0.37 10.15 -23.65
N ALA A 181 -1.04 9.00 -23.72
CA ALA A 181 -2.36 8.82 -23.11
C ALA A 181 -2.34 8.39 -21.64
N GLY A 182 -1.14 8.14 -21.08
CA GLY A 182 -0.99 7.69 -19.71
C GLY A 182 0.27 8.24 -19.03
N GLU A 183 0.21 8.40 -17.71
CA GLU A 183 1.32 8.84 -16.87
C GLU A 183 1.99 7.63 -16.20
N VAL A 184 3.32 7.60 -16.14
CA VAL A 184 4.07 6.45 -15.64
C VAL A 184 4.98 6.85 -14.47
N ALA A 185 4.90 6.08 -13.37
CA ALA A 185 5.89 6.08 -12.31
C ALA A 185 6.81 4.86 -12.45
N LEU A 186 8.09 5.05 -12.17
CA LEU A 186 9.06 3.96 -12.10
C LEU A 186 9.40 3.66 -10.64
N ASP A 187 9.41 2.39 -10.26
CA ASP A 187 9.77 1.95 -8.93
C ASP A 187 10.98 1.01 -9.00
N ALA A 188 12.08 1.44 -8.41
CA ALA A 188 13.34 0.71 -8.39
C ALA A 188 13.55 -0.16 -7.13
N ASN A 189 12.65 -0.13 -6.16
CA ASN A 189 12.73 -0.90 -4.92
C ASN A 189 14.13 -0.89 -4.28
N GLN A 190 14.76 0.30 -4.22
CA GLN A 190 16.06 0.56 -3.59
C GLN A 190 17.27 -0.14 -4.26
N SER A 191 17.19 -0.45 -5.56
CA SER A 191 18.19 -1.27 -6.25
C SER A 191 19.39 -0.51 -6.81
N TYR A 192 19.38 0.82 -6.83
CA TYR A 192 20.42 1.62 -7.48
C TYR A 192 21.34 2.36 -6.50
N ASP A 193 22.46 2.80 -7.01
CA ASP A 193 23.25 3.92 -6.48
C ASP A 193 22.84 5.25 -7.15
N VAL A 194 23.33 6.38 -6.62
CA VAL A 194 23.03 7.72 -7.15
C VAL A 194 23.41 7.85 -8.63
N GLY A 195 24.58 7.32 -9.02
CA GLY A 195 25.07 7.42 -10.41
C GLY A 195 24.19 6.66 -11.38
N THR A 196 23.75 5.46 -11.01
CA THR A 196 22.83 4.65 -11.82
C THR A 196 21.44 5.26 -11.87
N ALA A 197 20.93 5.78 -10.75
CA ALA A 197 19.64 6.46 -10.69
C ALA A 197 19.61 7.69 -11.61
N LEU A 198 20.68 8.49 -11.64
CA LEU A 198 20.79 9.67 -12.52
C LEU A 198 20.87 9.32 -14.01
N LYS A 199 21.31 8.13 -14.40
CA LYS A 199 21.26 7.70 -15.81
C LYS A 199 19.84 7.62 -16.37
N TRP A 200 18.84 7.45 -15.52
CA TRP A 200 17.45 7.48 -15.93
C TRP A 200 16.99 8.82 -16.50
N ASN A 201 17.70 9.92 -16.22
CA ASN A 201 17.44 11.22 -16.85
C ASN A 201 17.50 11.17 -18.37
N GLU A 202 18.27 10.23 -18.98
CA GLU A 202 18.27 9.99 -20.43
C GLU A 202 16.92 9.49 -20.97
N VAL A 203 16.14 8.83 -20.12
CA VAL A 203 14.81 8.32 -20.45
C VAL A 203 13.76 9.39 -20.13
N PHE A 204 13.91 10.07 -19.00
CA PHE A 204 12.97 11.09 -18.53
C PHE A 204 12.97 12.38 -19.38
N SER A 205 14.03 12.62 -20.15
CA SER A 205 14.09 13.76 -21.08
C SER A 205 13.19 13.62 -22.29
N ASP A 206 12.73 12.41 -22.61
CA ASP A 206 11.80 12.17 -23.70
C ASP A 206 10.39 12.66 -23.31
N GLN A 207 9.58 13.09 -24.30
CA GLN A 207 8.28 13.71 -24.09
C GLN A 207 7.21 12.70 -23.61
N CYS A 208 7.37 12.17 -22.41
CA CYS A 208 6.38 11.31 -21.79
C CYS A 208 5.82 11.95 -20.54
N HIS A 209 4.58 11.60 -20.22
CA HIS A 209 3.97 12.01 -18.97
C HIS A 209 4.48 11.13 -17.82
N TRP A 210 5.46 11.65 -17.08
CA TRP A 210 6.04 10.98 -15.95
C TRP A 210 5.40 11.45 -14.63
N MET A 211 5.16 10.52 -13.72
CA MET A 211 4.64 10.82 -12.39
C MET A 211 5.77 11.06 -11.38
N TRP A 212 6.59 10.03 -11.11
CA TRP A 212 7.72 10.07 -10.17
C TRP A 212 8.69 8.89 -10.38
N PHE A 213 9.84 9.00 -9.72
CA PHE A 213 10.80 7.91 -9.57
C PHE A 213 10.81 7.46 -8.12
N GLU A 214 10.32 6.23 -7.86
CA GLU A 214 10.09 5.64 -6.54
C GLU A 214 11.29 4.82 -6.09
N GLU A 215 11.68 5.03 -4.84
CA GLU A 215 12.75 4.31 -4.12
C GLU A 215 13.96 3.92 -5.01
N PRO A 216 14.61 4.88 -5.71
CA PRO A 216 15.79 4.55 -6.50
C PRO A 216 16.97 4.08 -5.64
N LEU A 217 17.08 4.57 -4.40
CA LEU A 217 18.19 4.29 -3.46
C LEU A 217 17.67 3.63 -2.19
N PRO A 218 18.53 2.94 -1.40
CA PRO A 218 18.21 2.58 -0.03
C PRO A 218 17.72 3.80 0.77
N ILE A 219 16.55 3.70 1.41
CA ILE A 219 15.86 4.86 2.02
C ILE A 219 16.65 5.55 3.13
N GLN A 220 17.64 4.85 3.73
CA GLN A 220 18.52 5.40 4.75
C GLN A 220 19.57 6.38 4.19
N GLN A 221 19.77 6.42 2.87
CA GLN A 221 20.75 7.30 2.21
C GLN A 221 20.18 8.71 1.99
N VAL A 222 19.86 9.43 3.08
CA VAL A 222 19.24 10.77 3.03
C VAL A 222 20.01 11.75 2.14
N ASP A 223 21.35 11.80 2.28
CA ASP A 223 22.21 12.65 1.44
C ASP A 223 22.17 12.24 -0.05
N GLY A 224 22.07 10.93 -0.33
CA GLY A 224 21.92 10.41 -1.68
C GLY A 224 20.58 10.86 -2.31
N TYR A 225 19.50 10.76 -1.56
CA TYR A 225 18.18 11.25 -1.97
C TYR A 225 18.17 12.76 -2.19
N ARG A 226 18.79 13.53 -1.29
CA ARG A 226 18.94 14.99 -1.44
C ARG A 226 19.69 15.36 -2.73
N LEU A 227 20.82 14.69 -3.00
CA LEU A 227 21.59 14.88 -4.23
C LEU A 227 20.78 14.49 -5.46
N LEU A 228 20.10 13.34 -5.41
CA LEU A 228 19.27 12.86 -6.51
C LEU A 228 18.14 13.85 -6.82
N ARG A 229 17.41 14.34 -5.81
CA ARG A 229 16.33 15.31 -5.99
C ARG A 229 16.81 16.62 -6.65
N GLN A 230 18.05 17.04 -6.41
CA GLN A 230 18.62 18.24 -7.04
C GLN A 230 18.91 18.07 -8.55
N HIS A 231 19.09 16.84 -9.02
CA HIS A 231 19.56 16.55 -10.38
C HIS A 231 18.60 15.66 -11.19
N ALA A 232 17.66 14.98 -10.56
CA ALA A 232 16.67 14.18 -11.26
C ALA A 232 15.65 15.07 -11.98
N LEU A 233 15.20 14.63 -13.14
CA LEU A 233 14.17 15.31 -13.94
C LEU A 233 12.75 15.01 -13.46
N LEU A 234 12.56 13.98 -12.60
CA LEU A 234 11.29 13.60 -12.03
C LEU A 234 11.21 13.86 -10.53
N PRO A 235 10.02 14.06 -10.00
CA PRO A 235 9.80 14.01 -8.55
C PRO A 235 10.30 12.69 -7.97
N ILE A 236 10.90 12.74 -6.79
CA ILE A 236 11.41 11.55 -6.08
C ILE A 236 10.41 11.15 -5.00
N ALA A 237 9.99 9.87 -5.04
CA ALA A 237 9.06 9.29 -4.10
C ALA A 237 9.72 8.18 -3.25
N GLY A 238 9.20 7.94 -2.05
CA GLY A 238 9.64 6.83 -1.23
C GLY A 238 9.15 6.85 0.21
N GLY A 239 9.58 5.84 0.97
CA GLY A 239 9.31 5.74 2.39
C GLY A 239 8.30 4.66 2.78
N GLU A 240 7.92 3.75 1.88
CA GLU A 240 6.98 2.65 2.15
C GLU A 240 7.39 1.77 3.33
N ARG A 241 8.71 1.59 3.54
CA ARG A 241 9.28 0.71 4.57
C ARG A 241 9.65 1.42 5.86
N LEU A 242 9.36 2.71 6.00
CA LEU A 242 9.67 3.44 7.21
C LEU A 242 8.78 2.97 8.38
N PRO A 243 9.38 2.62 9.54
CA PRO A 243 8.64 1.93 10.60
C PRO A 243 7.87 2.87 11.53
N THR A 244 8.12 4.18 11.48
CA THR A 244 7.48 5.16 12.36
C THR A 244 7.25 6.49 11.64
N THR A 245 6.28 7.26 12.09
CA THR A 245 6.06 8.64 11.61
C THR A 245 7.31 9.50 11.76
N ALA A 246 8.06 9.34 12.86
CA ALA A 246 9.31 10.07 13.10
C ALA A 246 10.42 9.73 12.09
N SER A 247 10.40 8.53 11.49
CA SER A 247 11.39 8.11 10.50
C SER A 247 11.34 8.93 9.21
N PHE A 248 10.22 9.61 8.92
CA PHE A 248 10.11 10.54 7.79
C PHE A 248 10.83 11.88 8.04
N LEU A 249 11.04 12.28 9.30
CA LEU A 249 11.57 13.60 9.63
C LEU A 249 12.92 13.91 8.96
N PRO A 250 13.94 13.05 8.99
CA PRO A 250 15.21 13.35 8.31
C PRO A 250 15.04 13.62 6.81
N LEU A 251 14.22 12.82 6.14
CA LEU A 251 13.96 12.96 4.70
C LEU A 251 13.20 14.25 4.37
N LEU A 252 12.21 14.62 5.21
CA LEU A 252 11.41 15.81 5.03
C LEU A 252 12.20 17.10 5.36
N GLN A 253 12.97 17.10 6.46
CA GLN A 253 13.78 18.24 6.89
C GLN A 253 14.90 18.59 5.91
N GLU A 254 15.53 17.57 5.33
CA GLU A 254 16.58 17.72 4.32
C GLU A 254 16.02 17.95 2.90
N GLY A 255 14.69 17.93 2.76
CA GLY A 255 14.06 18.05 1.45
C GLY A 255 14.49 16.96 0.48
N ALA A 256 14.61 15.72 0.98
CA ALA A 256 15.11 14.58 0.22
C ALA A 256 14.05 13.91 -0.67
N LEU A 257 12.77 14.08 -0.36
CA LEU A 257 11.64 13.53 -1.12
C LEU A 257 10.66 14.63 -1.55
N ASP A 258 10.09 14.48 -2.74
CA ASP A 258 8.96 15.27 -3.24
C ASP A 258 7.62 14.64 -2.84
N ILE A 259 7.60 13.32 -2.67
CA ILE A 259 6.42 12.52 -2.37
C ILE A 259 6.78 11.51 -1.29
N ILE A 260 6.00 11.46 -0.20
CA ILE A 260 6.11 10.38 0.78
C ILE A 260 5.08 9.30 0.53
N GLN A 261 5.46 8.04 0.81
CA GLN A 261 4.64 6.86 0.55
C GLN A 261 4.46 6.01 1.81
N PRO A 262 3.78 6.54 2.84
CA PRO A 262 3.58 5.79 4.07
C PRO A 262 2.74 4.53 3.84
N ASP A 263 3.10 3.43 4.51
CA ASP A 263 2.36 2.16 4.52
C ASP A 263 1.83 1.90 5.93
N LEU A 264 0.51 1.70 6.05
CA LEU A 264 -0.16 1.47 7.33
C LEU A 264 0.39 0.24 8.06
N LEU A 265 0.70 -0.83 7.31
CA LEU A 265 1.18 -2.09 7.87
C LEU A 265 2.62 -1.97 8.42
N HIS A 266 3.44 -1.12 7.82
CA HIS A 266 4.80 -0.85 8.29
C HIS A 266 4.82 0.14 9.47
N LEU A 267 3.90 1.10 9.50
CA LEU A 267 3.82 2.12 10.55
C LEU A 267 3.17 1.65 11.86
N GLY A 268 2.71 0.41 11.91
CA GLY A 268 2.20 -0.19 13.13
C GLY A 268 0.82 0.29 13.57
N GLY A 269 0.03 0.90 12.68
CA GLY A 269 -1.35 1.20 12.98
C GLY A 269 -1.91 2.45 12.33
N VAL A 270 -3.23 2.56 12.43
CA VAL A 270 -4.06 3.59 11.78
C VAL A 270 -3.65 4.99 12.21
N GLU A 271 -3.41 5.21 13.50
CA GLU A 271 -3.08 6.55 14.00
C GLU A 271 -1.70 7.02 13.53
N SER A 272 -0.66 6.16 13.61
CA SER A 272 0.67 6.47 13.08
C SER A 272 0.65 6.74 11.58
N PHE A 273 -0.15 5.97 10.84
CA PHE A 273 -0.36 6.19 9.42
C PHE A 273 -0.99 7.56 9.14
N ARG A 274 -2.11 7.90 9.79
CA ARG A 274 -2.78 9.20 9.63
C ARG A 274 -1.86 10.37 10.02
N GLN A 275 -1.12 10.24 11.10
CA GLN A 275 -0.13 11.25 11.51
C GLN A 275 0.95 11.46 10.44
N SER A 276 1.39 10.39 9.76
CA SER A 276 2.35 10.50 8.66
C SER A 276 1.78 11.26 7.45
N LEU A 277 0.49 11.08 7.15
CA LEU A 277 -0.19 11.85 6.11
C LEU A 277 -0.21 13.36 6.47
N TYR A 278 -0.60 13.71 7.68
CA TYR A 278 -0.61 15.12 8.12
C TYR A 278 0.81 15.70 8.21
N LEU A 279 1.80 14.90 8.60
CA LEU A 279 3.21 15.32 8.61
C LEU A 279 3.66 15.72 7.20
N GLY A 280 3.39 14.90 6.18
CA GLY A 280 3.68 15.25 4.78
C GLY A 280 3.03 16.58 4.37
N ARG A 281 1.75 16.78 4.68
CA ARG A 281 1.05 18.06 4.41
C ARG A 281 1.70 19.24 5.13
N HIS A 282 2.13 19.05 6.37
CA HIS A 282 2.80 20.09 7.16
C HIS A 282 4.12 20.55 6.52
N PHE A 283 4.86 19.63 5.92
CA PHE A 283 6.10 19.93 5.19
C PHE A 283 5.88 20.36 3.73
N GLY A 284 4.62 20.41 3.26
CA GLY A 284 4.30 20.76 1.88
C GLY A 284 4.71 19.66 0.87
N THR A 285 4.86 18.43 1.33
CA THR A 285 5.22 17.26 0.52
C THR A 285 3.94 16.56 0.06
N ARG A 286 3.91 16.09 -1.19
CA ARG A 286 2.82 15.25 -1.70
C ARG A 286 2.81 13.89 -1.02
N ILE A 287 1.66 13.22 -1.02
CA ILE A 287 1.46 11.98 -0.29
C ILE A 287 0.72 10.99 -1.18
N THR A 288 1.34 9.85 -1.46
CA THR A 288 0.71 8.75 -2.19
C THR A 288 0.97 7.44 -1.44
N PRO A 289 0.05 7.02 -0.55
CA PRO A 289 0.25 5.84 0.28
C PRO A 289 0.57 4.58 -0.52
N HIS A 290 1.54 3.80 -0.01
CA HIS A 290 1.79 2.44 -0.50
C HIS A 290 0.68 1.50 0.00
N THR A 291 0.03 0.75 -0.91
CA THR A 291 -1.10 -0.14 -0.59
C THR A 291 -1.14 -1.39 -1.47
N TYR A 292 0.02 -1.94 -1.81
CA TYR A 292 0.12 -3.08 -2.72
C TYR A 292 -0.40 -4.40 -2.13
N ASP A 293 -0.28 -4.61 -0.83
CA ASP A 293 -0.44 -5.95 -0.24
C ASP A 293 -1.89 -6.44 -0.16
N GLY A 294 -2.76 -5.79 0.60
CA GLY A 294 -4.09 -6.31 0.85
C GLY A 294 -5.23 -5.31 0.71
N PRO A 295 -6.47 -5.81 0.60
CA PRO A 295 -7.62 -4.97 0.32
C PRO A 295 -8.03 -4.11 1.51
N LEU A 296 -7.83 -4.56 2.76
CA LEU A 296 -8.28 -3.84 3.94
C LEU A 296 -7.36 -2.67 4.27
N SER A 297 -6.04 -2.86 4.24
CA SER A 297 -5.08 -1.77 4.41
C SER A 297 -5.26 -0.69 3.35
N ARG A 298 -5.55 -1.08 2.10
CA ARG A 298 -5.90 -0.15 1.01
C ARG A 298 -7.18 0.63 1.29
N LEU A 299 -8.22 -0.04 1.77
CA LEU A 299 -9.49 0.62 2.17
C LEU A 299 -9.23 1.70 3.22
N TYR A 300 -8.44 1.38 4.26
CA TYR A 300 -8.07 2.33 5.30
C TYR A 300 -7.28 3.51 4.74
N ALA A 301 -6.36 3.26 3.81
CA ALA A 301 -5.60 4.32 3.14
C ALA A 301 -6.50 5.22 2.29
N LEU A 302 -7.44 4.66 1.51
CA LEU A 302 -8.43 5.41 0.74
C LEU A 302 -9.28 6.31 1.64
N CYS A 303 -9.83 5.76 2.73
CA CYS A 303 -10.61 6.51 3.70
C CYS A 303 -9.78 7.63 4.36
N ALA A 304 -8.53 7.36 4.77
CA ALA A 304 -7.68 8.38 5.37
C ALA A 304 -7.30 9.48 4.38
N GLN A 305 -6.94 9.11 3.15
CA GLN A 305 -6.63 10.05 2.06
C GLN A 305 -7.83 10.96 1.75
N SER A 306 -9.05 10.43 1.76
CA SER A 306 -10.27 11.20 1.48
C SER A 306 -10.54 12.32 2.47
N THR A 307 -9.95 12.27 3.66
CA THR A 307 -10.08 13.32 4.69
C THR A 307 -9.08 14.46 4.54
N LEU A 308 -8.04 14.30 3.70
CA LEU A 308 -6.99 15.30 3.54
C LEU A 308 -7.47 16.48 2.68
N PRO A 309 -6.94 17.70 2.92
CA PRO A 309 -7.12 18.80 1.98
C PRO A 309 -6.39 18.51 0.66
N ALA A 310 -6.82 19.16 -0.42
CA ALA A 310 -6.09 19.17 -1.68
C ALA A 310 -4.62 19.57 -1.44
N TRP A 311 -3.70 18.98 -2.21
CA TRP A 311 -2.26 19.23 -2.04
C TRP A 311 -1.82 20.61 -2.59
N SER A 312 -2.61 21.21 -3.47
CA SER A 312 -2.38 22.53 -4.04
C SER A 312 -3.70 23.30 -4.19
N LYS A 313 -3.61 24.59 -4.51
CA LYS A 313 -4.76 25.44 -4.84
C LYS A 313 -4.95 25.64 -6.33
N MET A 314 -4.14 24.99 -7.16
CA MET A 314 -4.26 25.08 -8.60
C MET A 314 -5.53 24.39 -9.08
N GLN A 315 -6.12 24.90 -10.15
CA GLN A 315 -7.28 24.26 -10.76
C GLN A 315 -6.86 22.88 -11.31
N GLY A 316 -7.62 21.85 -10.96
CA GLY A 316 -7.34 20.45 -11.30
C GLY A 316 -6.52 19.70 -10.26
N ASP A 317 -5.85 20.41 -9.33
CA ASP A 317 -5.19 19.76 -8.20
C ASP A 317 -6.23 19.35 -7.16
N GLY A 318 -6.37 18.06 -6.98
CA GLY A 318 -7.28 17.47 -6.02
C GLY A 318 -6.54 16.78 -4.90
N ILE A 319 -6.82 15.52 -4.76
CA ILE A 319 -6.12 14.60 -3.87
C ILE A 319 -5.20 13.70 -4.71
N GLU A 320 -4.04 13.35 -4.18
CA GLU A 320 -3.11 12.48 -4.86
C GLU A 320 -3.67 11.05 -4.99
N PRO A 321 -3.25 10.32 -6.04
CA PRO A 321 -3.71 8.96 -6.26
C PRO A 321 -3.13 7.99 -5.23
N ILE A 322 -3.83 6.88 -5.01
CA ILE A 322 -3.37 5.76 -4.19
C ILE A 322 -3.01 4.58 -5.09
N GLU A 323 -2.09 3.76 -4.63
CA GLU A 323 -1.69 2.53 -5.29
C GLU A 323 -2.83 1.51 -5.37
N TRP A 324 -3.02 0.94 -6.56
CA TRP A 324 -3.93 -0.16 -6.78
C TRP A 324 -3.19 -1.34 -7.40
N ASP A 325 -3.07 -2.44 -6.68
CA ASP A 325 -2.49 -3.69 -7.19
C ASP A 325 -3.35 -4.23 -8.33
N TRP A 326 -2.84 -4.16 -9.57
CA TRP A 326 -3.50 -4.66 -10.79
C TRP A 326 -2.94 -6.02 -11.25
N MET A 327 -2.06 -6.62 -10.46
CA MET A 327 -1.59 -7.97 -10.74
C MET A 327 -2.66 -9.01 -10.43
N GLU A 328 -2.46 -10.24 -10.91
CA GLU A 328 -3.26 -11.37 -10.47
C GLU A 328 -3.26 -11.44 -8.94
N ASN A 329 -4.41 -11.16 -8.35
CA ASN A 329 -4.56 -11.14 -6.90
C ASN A 329 -6.01 -11.44 -6.47
N SER A 330 -6.31 -12.73 -6.26
CA SER A 330 -7.63 -13.17 -5.77
C SER A 330 -8.00 -12.58 -4.39
N LEU A 331 -7.01 -12.10 -3.62
CA LEU A 331 -7.25 -11.46 -2.32
C LEU A 331 -7.90 -10.08 -2.47
N ASN A 332 -7.71 -9.38 -3.60
CA ASN A 332 -8.38 -8.10 -3.86
C ASN A 332 -9.90 -8.22 -3.94
N GLN A 333 -10.42 -9.41 -4.20
CA GLN A 333 -11.86 -9.69 -4.34
C GLN A 333 -12.51 -10.13 -3.03
N LEU A 334 -11.79 -10.07 -1.89
CA LEU A 334 -12.32 -10.38 -0.57
C LEU A 334 -13.34 -9.35 -0.07
N ILE A 335 -13.27 -8.13 -0.57
CA ILE A 335 -14.23 -7.06 -0.30
C ILE A 335 -14.75 -6.47 -1.62
N SER A 336 -15.98 -5.98 -1.61
CA SER A 336 -16.64 -5.38 -2.78
C SER A 336 -16.18 -3.93 -3.01
N LEU A 337 -14.87 -3.74 -3.29
CA LEU A 337 -14.30 -2.43 -3.58
C LEU A 337 -13.43 -2.53 -4.82
N MET A 338 -13.87 -1.88 -5.90
CA MET A 338 -13.16 -1.90 -7.19
C MET A 338 -13.09 -0.50 -7.81
N PRO A 339 -12.03 -0.18 -8.54
CA PRO A 339 -11.94 1.09 -9.26
C PRO A 339 -12.84 1.11 -10.48
N GLU A 340 -13.44 2.27 -10.74
CA GLU A 340 -14.19 2.57 -11.95
C GLU A 340 -13.55 3.77 -12.64
N GLY A 341 -13.02 3.57 -13.85
CA GLY A 341 -12.36 4.64 -14.59
C GLY A 341 -11.14 5.27 -13.88
N GLY A 342 -10.37 4.46 -13.10
CA GLY A 342 -9.23 4.95 -12.34
C GLY A 342 -9.60 5.72 -11.06
N GLN A 343 -10.84 5.61 -10.59
CA GLN A 343 -11.34 6.22 -9.35
C GLN A 343 -11.96 5.15 -8.46
N VAL A 344 -11.86 5.32 -7.14
CA VAL A 344 -12.51 4.43 -6.15
C VAL A 344 -13.44 5.26 -5.28
N PRO A 345 -14.76 4.93 -5.25
CA PRO A 345 -15.70 5.60 -4.37
C PRO A 345 -15.41 5.24 -2.90
N ILE A 346 -15.53 6.22 -2.01
CA ILE A 346 -15.34 6.00 -0.57
C ILE A 346 -16.60 5.35 0.01
N PRO A 347 -16.48 4.18 0.70
CA PRO A 347 -17.61 3.52 1.31
C PRO A 347 -18.31 4.39 2.37
N GLN A 348 -19.65 4.40 2.34
CA GLN A 348 -20.48 5.23 3.23
C GLN A 348 -21.16 4.44 4.36
N GLY A 349 -20.97 3.12 4.41
CA GLY A 349 -21.57 2.26 5.42
C GLY A 349 -20.89 2.38 6.79
N THR A 350 -21.58 1.97 7.84
CA THR A 350 -21.04 1.93 9.22
C THR A 350 -19.80 1.03 9.30
N GLY A 351 -18.80 1.44 10.07
CA GLY A 351 -17.51 0.74 10.14
C GLY A 351 -16.72 0.91 8.83
N ILE A 352 -16.25 -0.21 8.27
CA ILE A 352 -15.51 -0.20 6.98
C ILE A 352 -16.42 0.01 5.77
N GLY A 353 -17.76 -0.13 5.94
CA GLY A 353 -18.73 0.18 4.89
C GLY A 353 -18.72 -0.76 3.68
N VAL A 354 -18.08 -1.91 3.77
CA VAL A 354 -18.02 -2.95 2.73
C VAL A 354 -18.34 -4.32 3.31
N GLU A 355 -18.77 -5.22 2.44
CA GLU A 355 -19.05 -6.61 2.82
C GLU A 355 -17.87 -7.52 2.47
N TRP A 356 -17.69 -8.58 3.25
CA TRP A 356 -16.70 -9.62 3.02
C TRP A 356 -17.29 -10.76 2.20
N ASP A 357 -16.53 -11.30 1.27
CA ASP A 357 -16.83 -12.55 0.56
C ASP A 357 -16.44 -13.75 1.46
N GLU A 358 -17.40 -14.23 2.25
CA GLU A 358 -17.21 -15.34 3.21
C GLU A 358 -16.88 -16.67 2.49
N GLU A 359 -17.37 -16.88 1.26
CA GLU A 359 -17.03 -18.08 0.48
C GLU A 359 -15.57 -18.04 0.06
N ARG A 360 -15.11 -16.90 -0.41
CA ARG A 360 -13.72 -16.69 -0.80
C ARG A 360 -12.75 -16.73 0.39
N LEU A 361 -13.14 -16.17 1.53
CA LEU A 361 -12.38 -16.32 2.79
C LEU A 361 -12.16 -17.78 3.15
N THR A 362 -13.17 -18.60 2.96
CA THR A 362 -13.10 -20.05 3.22
C THR A 362 -12.25 -20.77 2.17
N TYR A 363 -12.45 -20.44 0.88
CA TYR A 363 -11.73 -21.07 -0.23
C TYR A 363 -10.21 -20.79 -0.21
N LEU A 364 -9.81 -19.57 0.11
CA LEU A 364 -8.42 -19.15 0.15
C LEU A 364 -7.72 -19.47 1.48
N ARG A 365 -8.38 -20.15 2.41
CA ARG A 365 -7.78 -20.43 3.71
C ARG A 365 -6.56 -21.32 3.55
N TRP A 366 -5.44 -20.89 4.15
CA TRP A 366 -4.18 -21.63 4.15
C TRP A 366 -4.34 -22.98 4.86
N ASP A 367 -3.87 -24.05 4.24
CA ASP A 367 -3.93 -25.43 4.72
C ASP A 367 -2.87 -25.80 5.78
N GLY A 368 -1.99 -24.87 6.10
CA GLY A 368 -0.88 -25.08 7.03
C GLY A 368 0.38 -25.72 6.38
N ARG A 369 0.37 -26.03 5.08
CA ARG A 369 1.44 -26.81 4.41
C ARG A 369 2.07 -26.18 3.19
N SER A 370 1.44 -25.20 2.56
CA SER A 370 1.71 -24.76 1.17
C SER A 370 2.90 -23.84 0.97
N PHE A 371 3.88 -23.76 1.86
CA PHE A 371 5.09 -22.95 1.65
C PHE A 371 6.29 -23.72 1.09
N THR A 372 6.14 -24.98 0.78
CA THR A 372 7.17 -25.73 0.06
C THR A 372 6.99 -25.53 -1.44
N PRO A 373 8.07 -25.19 -2.17
CA PRO A 373 8.02 -25.05 -3.63
C PRO A 373 7.66 -26.36 -4.31
#